data_24e866278c282d500b4cd2d4a968ca79
#
_entry.id   24e866278c282d500b4cd2d4a968ca79
#
_cell.length_a   1.000
_cell.length_b   1.000
_cell.length_c   1.000
_cell.angle_alpha   90.00
_cell.angle_beta   90.00
_cell.angle_gamma   90.00
#
_symmetry.space_group_name_H-M   'P 1'
#
loop_
_entity.id
_entity.type
_entity.pdbx_description
1 polymer ?
#
loop_
_entity_poly.entity_id
_entity_poly.type
_entity_poly.pdbx_seq_one_letter_code
_entity_poly.pdbx_strand_id
1 'polypeptide(L)'
;MAYLRLFDYYRSIQDAQLQQVISSNDSIRLIAEIEAQAEAISYLTQKYDTESEFSDTTIFDATISYKANSLIELNFDEHLSTNNYIPDDLVIYVKNAYICTANTTGTFAPAKWTLIGKQYDLFFATIPEMEFNYRHYYLAGEKVFFKNKVYTALKPSPIIDQQTSIQYSTTNAIPLPNVFPDDSINGLTYWGVGTPYAVAAGTLPTDTLWTKGDNRSIQLVYKIVDICLFNIHSRIAPKNIPQLRMDRYAAAIAWLDMAKAGEITADIPLRQPKQGARMRWSSQPRNINNY
;
A
#
# COMPACT_ATOMS: atom_id res chain seq x y z
N MET A 1 -9.68 -10.32 -0.54
CA MET A 1 -9.88 -9.26 0.47
C MET A 1 -9.99 -7.96 -0.27
N ALA A 2 -10.67 -6.96 0.27
CA ALA A 2 -11.06 -5.79 -0.51
C ALA A 2 -10.16 -4.60 -0.17
N TYR A 3 -9.68 -3.90 -1.19
CA TYR A 3 -9.06 -2.59 -1.06
C TYR A 3 -10.04 -1.55 -0.51
N LEU A 4 -11.33 -1.67 -0.88
CA LEU A 4 -12.38 -0.79 -0.40
C LEU A 4 -12.99 -1.32 0.90
N ARG A 5 -13.36 -0.40 1.79
CA ARG A 5 -14.14 -0.65 2.99
C ARG A 5 -15.58 -0.21 2.77
N LEU A 6 -16.50 -0.77 3.53
CA LEU A 6 -17.89 -0.34 3.50
C LEU A 6 -18.04 1.16 3.74
N PHE A 7 -17.22 1.74 4.63
CA PHE A 7 -17.22 3.16 4.94
C PHE A 7 -16.84 4.07 3.74
N ASP A 8 -16.05 3.57 2.79
CA ASP A 8 -15.65 4.34 1.61
C ASP A 8 -16.83 4.67 0.69
N TYR A 9 -17.88 3.84 0.71
CA TYR A 9 -19.11 4.04 -0.07
C TYR A 9 -19.98 5.17 0.45
N TYR A 10 -19.93 5.49 1.75
CA TYR A 10 -20.86 6.44 2.38
C TYR A 10 -20.79 7.85 1.82
N ARG A 11 -19.74 8.19 1.12
CA ARG A 11 -19.61 9.46 0.40
C ARG A 11 -20.35 9.50 -0.94
N SER A 12 -20.58 8.34 -1.54
CA SER A 12 -21.19 8.21 -2.87
C SER A 12 -22.60 7.66 -2.84
N ILE A 13 -22.95 6.91 -1.80
CA ILE A 13 -24.28 6.30 -1.60
C ILE A 13 -24.53 6.11 -0.11
N GLN A 14 -25.80 6.24 0.30
CA GLN A 14 -26.20 5.92 1.67
C GLN A 14 -26.24 4.40 1.86
N ASP A 15 -25.90 3.91 3.05
CA ASP A 15 -25.86 2.48 3.35
C ASP A 15 -27.19 1.78 3.03
N ALA A 16 -28.30 2.35 3.46
CA ALA A 16 -29.65 1.79 3.17
C ALA A 16 -29.92 1.65 1.66
N GLN A 17 -29.44 2.59 0.84
CA GLN A 17 -29.58 2.54 -0.61
C GLN A 17 -28.65 1.49 -1.21
N LEU A 18 -27.42 1.38 -0.70
CA LEU A 18 -26.48 0.34 -1.13
C LEU A 18 -27.07 -1.05 -0.84
N GLN A 19 -27.54 -1.28 0.38
CA GLN A 19 -28.16 -2.54 0.78
C GLN A 19 -29.40 -2.88 -0.06
N GLN A 20 -30.19 -1.89 -0.41
CA GLN A 20 -31.34 -2.07 -1.30
C GLN A 20 -30.90 -2.50 -2.71
N VAL A 21 -29.87 -1.86 -3.26
CA VAL A 21 -29.35 -2.16 -4.60
C VAL A 21 -28.76 -3.56 -4.65
N ILE A 22 -27.95 -3.96 -3.67
CA ILE A 22 -27.36 -5.30 -3.61
C ILE A 22 -28.31 -6.36 -3.05
N SER A 23 -29.55 -6.00 -2.70
CA SER A 23 -30.55 -6.89 -2.07
C SER A 23 -30.01 -7.59 -0.81
N SER A 24 -29.24 -6.85 -0.01
CA SER A 24 -28.53 -7.35 1.18
C SER A 24 -27.57 -8.53 0.91
N ASN A 25 -27.11 -8.67 -0.34
CA ASN A 25 -26.15 -9.70 -0.71
C ASN A 25 -24.76 -9.09 -0.95
N ASP A 26 -23.94 -9.12 0.07
CA ASP A 26 -22.58 -8.58 0.05
C ASP A 26 -21.68 -9.20 -1.02
N SER A 27 -21.96 -10.43 -1.48
CA SER A 27 -21.19 -11.05 -2.55
C SER A 27 -21.24 -10.26 -3.85
N ILE A 28 -22.34 -9.57 -4.13
CA ILE A 28 -22.49 -8.71 -5.32
C ILE A 28 -21.52 -7.54 -5.24
N ARG A 29 -21.44 -6.89 -4.06
CA ARG A 29 -20.51 -5.79 -3.79
C ARG A 29 -19.05 -6.26 -3.91
N LEU A 30 -18.69 -7.37 -3.25
CA LEU A 30 -17.32 -7.89 -3.25
C LEU A 30 -16.84 -8.26 -4.66
N ILE A 31 -17.68 -8.87 -5.49
CA ILE A 31 -17.32 -9.18 -6.88
C ILE A 31 -17.08 -7.87 -7.68
N ALA A 32 -17.98 -6.89 -7.53
CA ALA A 32 -17.85 -5.61 -8.22
C ALA A 32 -16.59 -4.83 -7.76
N GLU A 33 -16.19 -4.97 -6.49
CA GLU A 33 -14.94 -4.40 -5.95
C GLU A 33 -13.71 -5.03 -6.62
N ILE A 34 -13.69 -6.36 -6.73
CA ILE A 34 -12.58 -7.08 -7.40
C ILE A 34 -12.46 -6.63 -8.86
N GLU A 35 -13.59 -6.53 -9.57
CA GLU A 35 -13.61 -6.07 -10.96
C GLU A 35 -13.13 -4.62 -11.09
N ALA A 36 -13.63 -3.71 -10.25
CA ALA A 36 -13.22 -2.30 -10.26
C ALA A 36 -11.74 -2.10 -9.90
N GLN A 37 -11.24 -2.88 -8.94
CA GLN A 37 -9.83 -2.88 -8.56
C GLN A 37 -8.96 -3.40 -9.71
N ALA A 38 -9.33 -4.51 -10.35
CA ALA A 38 -8.60 -5.07 -11.48
C ALA A 38 -8.55 -4.09 -12.67
N GLU A 39 -9.66 -3.39 -12.94
CA GLU A 39 -9.72 -2.34 -13.97
C GLU A 39 -8.75 -1.21 -13.64
N ALA A 40 -8.77 -0.64 -12.43
CA ALA A 40 -7.86 0.42 -12.00
C ALA A 40 -6.38 -0.01 -12.07
N ILE A 41 -6.05 -1.23 -11.62
CA ILE A 41 -4.69 -1.79 -11.69
C ILE A 41 -4.21 -1.85 -13.15
N SER A 42 -5.07 -2.23 -14.10
CA SER A 42 -4.70 -2.32 -15.52
C SER A 42 -4.21 -0.99 -16.11
N TYR A 43 -4.76 0.12 -15.66
CA TYR A 43 -4.31 1.46 -16.06
C TYR A 43 -3.01 1.88 -15.36
N LEU A 44 -2.86 1.57 -14.07
CA LEU A 44 -1.82 2.14 -13.22
C LEU A 44 -0.52 1.35 -13.19
N THR A 45 -0.55 0.04 -13.47
CA THR A 45 0.59 -0.88 -13.24
C THR A 45 1.88 -0.55 -14.02
N GLN A 46 1.78 0.24 -15.10
CA GLN A 46 2.97 0.63 -15.89
C GLN A 46 3.82 1.67 -15.17
N LYS A 47 3.19 2.59 -14.45
CA LYS A 47 3.83 3.77 -13.86
C LYS A 47 3.91 3.73 -12.34
N TYR A 48 2.90 3.18 -11.70
CA TYR A 48 2.74 3.20 -10.26
C TYR A 48 3.01 1.83 -9.64
N ASP A 49 3.37 1.82 -8.36
CA ASP A 49 3.51 0.61 -7.56
C ASP A 49 2.13 0.16 -7.06
N THR A 50 1.44 -0.59 -7.90
CA THR A 50 0.10 -1.10 -7.59
C THR A 50 0.11 -2.20 -6.53
N GLU A 51 1.25 -2.88 -6.30
CA GLU A 51 1.35 -3.90 -5.24
C GLU A 51 1.34 -3.26 -3.85
N SER A 52 1.97 -2.08 -3.72
CA SER A 52 1.98 -1.32 -2.47
C SER A 52 0.65 -0.60 -2.23
N GLU A 53 0.10 0.06 -3.26
CA GLU A 53 -1.15 0.84 -3.13
C GLU A 53 -2.36 -0.05 -2.84
N PHE A 54 -2.50 -1.17 -3.56
CA PHE A 54 -3.66 -2.05 -3.41
C PHE A 54 -3.45 -3.12 -2.33
N SER A 55 -2.80 -2.74 -1.23
CA SER A 55 -2.73 -3.61 -0.06
C SER A 55 -4.11 -3.74 0.60
N ASP A 56 -4.44 -4.96 1.01
CA ASP A 56 -5.73 -5.24 1.65
C ASP A 56 -5.84 -4.55 3.01
N THR A 57 -6.98 -3.90 3.27
CA THR A 57 -7.36 -3.49 4.63
C THR A 57 -7.87 -4.71 5.38
N THR A 58 -7.25 -5.01 6.51
CA THR A 58 -7.63 -6.14 7.35
C THR A 58 -8.06 -5.67 8.75
N ILE A 59 -8.92 -6.44 9.42
CA ILE A 59 -9.18 -6.21 10.84
C ILE A 59 -7.90 -6.59 11.59
N PHE A 60 -7.50 -5.77 12.56
CA PHE A 60 -6.31 -6.05 13.37
C PHE A 60 -6.45 -7.39 14.11
N ASP A 61 -5.40 -8.18 14.05
CA ASP A 61 -5.27 -9.45 14.77
C ASP A 61 -3.89 -9.51 15.42
N ALA A 62 -3.85 -9.58 16.73
CA ALA A 62 -2.61 -9.59 17.50
C ALA A 62 -1.74 -10.85 17.27
N THR A 63 -2.31 -11.90 16.70
CA THR A 63 -1.61 -13.20 16.51
C THR A 63 -0.80 -13.27 15.22
N ILE A 64 -1.01 -12.34 14.29
CA ILE A 64 -0.34 -12.33 12.98
C ILE A 64 0.72 -11.24 12.88
N SER A 65 1.66 -11.41 11.95
CA SER A 65 2.63 -10.38 11.58
C SER A 65 2.17 -9.64 10.33
N TYR A 66 2.46 -8.35 10.27
CA TYR A 66 2.02 -7.47 9.19
C TYR A 66 3.20 -6.99 8.34
N LYS A 67 3.03 -7.02 7.03
CA LYS A 67 4.00 -6.47 6.09
C LYS A 67 4.04 -4.94 6.21
N ALA A 68 5.11 -4.34 5.70
CA ALA A 68 5.18 -2.90 5.54
C ALA A 68 3.97 -2.36 4.76
N ASN A 69 3.50 -1.20 5.18
CA ASN A 69 2.33 -0.51 4.62
C ASN A 69 0.99 -1.26 4.72
N SER A 70 0.95 -2.42 5.41
CA SER A 70 -0.34 -3.09 5.66
C SER A 70 -1.27 -2.16 6.43
N LEU A 71 -2.49 -2.01 5.93
CA LEU A 71 -3.53 -1.19 6.53
C LEU A 71 -4.44 -2.06 7.38
N ILE A 72 -4.66 -1.66 8.61
CA ILE A 72 -5.55 -2.35 9.56
C ILE A 72 -6.67 -1.44 10.04
N GLU A 73 -7.78 -2.04 10.38
CA GLU A 73 -8.96 -1.38 10.95
C GLU A 73 -9.28 -1.96 12.32
N LEU A 74 -9.64 -1.09 13.25
CA LEU A 74 -10.14 -1.49 14.58
C LEU A 74 -11.67 -1.65 14.53
N ASN A 75 -12.12 -2.80 14.04
CA ASN A 75 -13.55 -3.12 13.95
C ASN A 75 -13.80 -4.54 14.48
N PHE A 76 -13.91 -4.66 15.79
CA PHE A 76 -14.12 -5.92 16.49
C PHE A 76 -15.58 -6.09 16.91
N ASP A 77 -15.91 -7.29 17.38
CA ASP A 77 -17.22 -7.56 17.97
C ASP A 77 -17.43 -6.72 19.25
N GLU A 78 -18.68 -6.40 19.53
CA GLU A 78 -19.00 -5.66 20.74
C GLU A 78 -18.83 -6.52 21.99
N HIS A 79 -18.36 -5.89 23.08
CA HIS A 79 -18.25 -6.55 24.37
C HIS A 79 -19.62 -6.99 24.88
N LEU A 80 -19.75 -8.28 25.14
CA LEU A 80 -20.96 -8.88 25.73
C LEU A 80 -20.68 -9.33 27.17
N SER A 81 -21.54 -8.90 28.11
CA SER A 81 -21.40 -9.29 29.52
C SER A 81 -21.61 -10.78 29.79
N THR A 82 -22.12 -11.52 28.81
CA THR A 82 -22.31 -12.98 28.89
C THR A 82 -21.09 -13.78 28.52
N ASN A 83 -20.09 -13.12 27.89
CA ASN A 83 -18.90 -13.79 27.38
C ASN A 83 -17.78 -13.83 28.42
N ASN A 84 -16.93 -14.83 28.28
CA ASN A 84 -15.67 -14.94 29.00
C ASN A 84 -14.57 -14.46 28.06
N TYR A 85 -13.71 -13.58 28.55
CA TYR A 85 -12.60 -13.04 27.80
C TYR A 85 -11.27 -13.43 28.44
N ILE A 86 -10.31 -13.73 27.60
CA ILE A 86 -8.93 -14.07 27.95
C ILE A 86 -7.98 -12.97 27.47
N PRO A 87 -6.73 -12.92 27.97
CA PRO A 87 -5.73 -12.02 27.41
C PRO A 87 -5.64 -12.12 25.90
N ASP A 88 -5.44 -10.98 25.24
CA ASP A 88 -5.36 -10.77 23.79
C ASP A 88 -6.71 -10.79 23.05
N ASP A 89 -7.83 -11.06 23.71
CA ASP A 89 -9.16 -10.87 23.09
C ASP A 89 -9.41 -9.39 22.80
N LEU A 90 -9.97 -9.14 21.62
CA LEU A 90 -10.24 -7.80 21.08
C LEU A 90 -11.75 -7.54 21.06
N VAL A 91 -12.17 -6.40 21.60
CA VAL A 91 -13.58 -6.02 21.64
C VAL A 91 -13.80 -4.54 21.39
N ILE A 92 -15.01 -4.19 20.95
CA ILE A 92 -15.50 -2.80 20.98
C ILE A 92 -16.35 -2.60 22.23
N TYR A 93 -16.09 -1.52 22.94
CA TYR A 93 -16.94 -1.05 24.03
C TYR A 93 -17.11 0.46 23.96
N VAL A 94 -18.35 0.92 23.88
CA VAL A 94 -18.72 2.34 23.72
C VAL A 94 -17.90 3.03 22.61
N LYS A 95 -17.89 2.43 21.41
CA LYS A 95 -17.16 2.89 20.21
C LYS A 95 -15.63 3.01 20.37
N ASN A 96 -15.06 2.36 21.35
CA ASN A 96 -13.61 2.26 21.51
C ASN A 96 -13.21 0.79 21.42
N ALA A 97 -12.04 0.57 20.83
CA ALA A 97 -11.42 -0.75 20.68
C ALA A 97 -10.47 -1.03 21.86
N TYR A 98 -10.62 -2.18 22.46
CA TYR A 98 -9.84 -2.62 23.61
C TYR A 98 -9.26 -4.01 23.39
N ILE A 99 -8.12 -4.26 24.01
CA ILE A 99 -7.52 -5.59 24.16
C ILE A 99 -7.61 -6.03 25.62
N CYS A 100 -7.98 -7.27 25.83
CA CYS A 100 -8.04 -7.87 27.15
C CYS A 100 -6.64 -8.12 27.70
N THR A 101 -6.38 -7.75 28.93
CA THR A 101 -5.08 -7.95 29.60
C THR A 101 -5.13 -8.99 30.72
N ALA A 102 -6.32 -9.35 31.16
CA ALA A 102 -6.50 -10.35 32.22
C ALA A 102 -7.89 -10.99 32.10
N ASN A 103 -7.98 -12.28 32.41
CA ASN A 103 -9.24 -13.01 32.37
C ASN A 103 -10.38 -12.22 33.04
N THR A 104 -11.48 -12.07 32.31
CA THR A 104 -12.64 -11.31 32.80
C THR A 104 -13.94 -11.88 32.26
N THR A 105 -14.99 -11.71 33.07
CA THR A 105 -16.38 -12.09 32.73
C THR A 105 -17.32 -11.03 33.26
N GLY A 106 -18.52 -10.98 32.75
CA GLY A 106 -19.54 -10.04 33.21
C GLY A 106 -19.40 -8.64 32.63
N THR A 107 -19.73 -7.62 33.39
CA THR A 107 -19.69 -6.21 32.94
C THR A 107 -18.28 -5.75 32.63
N PHE A 108 -18.15 -4.81 31.69
CA PHE A 108 -16.87 -4.26 31.28
C PHE A 108 -16.12 -3.64 32.48
N ALA A 109 -14.94 -4.17 32.80
CA ALA A 109 -14.10 -3.71 33.88
C ALA A 109 -12.83 -3.03 33.34
N PRO A 110 -12.76 -1.68 33.30
CA PRO A 110 -11.67 -0.95 32.61
C PRO A 110 -10.26 -1.36 33.03
N ALA A 111 -10.05 -1.78 34.26
CA ALA A 111 -8.73 -2.20 34.77
C ALA A 111 -8.18 -3.48 34.12
N LYS A 112 -9.02 -4.23 33.39
CA LYS A 112 -8.64 -5.46 32.68
C LYS A 112 -8.51 -5.29 31.18
N TRP A 113 -8.61 -4.07 30.70
CA TRP A 113 -8.62 -3.75 29.28
C TRP A 113 -7.66 -2.60 28.99
N THR A 114 -6.92 -2.72 27.90
CA THR A 114 -6.09 -1.62 27.38
C THR A 114 -6.79 -1.03 26.17
N LEU A 115 -6.95 0.29 26.17
CA LEU A 115 -7.48 1.03 25.04
C LEU A 115 -6.48 1.03 23.87
N ILE A 116 -6.90 0.61 22.69
CA ILE A 116 -6.08 0.62 21.46
C ILE A 116 -6.40 1.87 20.62
N GLY A 117 -7.67 2.22 20.48
CA GLY A 117 -8.14 3.32 19.66
C GLY A 117 -9.65 3.41 19.62
N LYS A 118 -10.20 4.09 18.63
CA LYS A 118 -11.65 4.14 18.41
C LYS A 118 -12.05 3.08 17.39
N GLN A 119 -13.29 2.63 17.46
CA GLN A 119 -13.88 1.80 16.41
C GLN A 119 -13.74 2.48 15.04
N TYR A 120 -13.33 1.72 14.04
CA TYR A 120 -13.02 2.15 12.66
C TYR A 120 -11.77 3.04 12.52
N ASP A 121 -10.99 3.27 13.58
CA ASP A 121 -9.68 3.88 13.41
C ASP A 121 -8.81 2.99 12.49
N LEU A 122 -8.08 3.64 11.61
CA LEU A 122 -7.14 3.00 10.70
C LEU A 122 -5.72 3.24 11.18
N PHE A 123 -4.90 2.22 10.99
CA PHE A 123 -3.46 2.29 11.21
C PHE A 123 -2.74 1.56 10.07
N PHE A 124 -1.58 2.05 9.70
CA PHE A 124 -0.72 1.36 8.76
C PHE A 124 0.64 1.05 9.38
N ALA A 125 1.20 -0.09 8.96
CA ALA A 125 2.51 -0.54 9.44
C ALA A 125 3.61 0.39 8.89
N THR A 126 4.28 1.11 9.80
CA THR A 126 5.32 2.07 9.47
C THR A 126 6.65 1.35 9.22
N ILE A 127 7.38 1.84 8.24
CA ILE A 127 8.73 1.36 7.94
C ILE A 127 9.71 2.33 8.57
N PRO A 128 10.53 1.92 9.55
CA PRO A 128 11.49 2.82 10.18
C PRO A 128 12.68 3.15 9.29
N GLU A 129 13.02 2.28 8.33
CA GLU A 129 14.12 2.47 7.41
C GLU A 129 13.72 3.35 6.22
N MET A 130 14.70 4.10 5.70
CA MET A 130 14.52 4.92 4.51
C MET A 130 14.20 4.05 3.30
N GLU A 131 13.20 4.45 2.50
CA GLU A 131 12.95 3.80 1.22
C GLU A 131 14.14 3.99 0.27
N PHE A 132 14.50 2.92 -0.45
CA PHE A 132 15.60 2.96 -1.38
C PHE A 132 15.38 3.98 -2.48
N ASN A 133 16.32 4.91 -2.61
CA ASN A 133 16.37 5.90 -3.69
C ASN A 133 17.62 5.67 -4.55
N TYR A 134 17.46 5.29 -5.79
CA TYR A 134 18.56 5.00 -6.71
C TYR A 134 19.50 6.19 -7.00
N ARG A 135 19.14 7.40 -6.57
CA ARG A 135 19.95 8.63 -6.69
C ARG A 135 20.59 9.05 -5.38
N HIS A 136 20.28 8.39 -4.28
CA HIS A 136 20.83 8.73 -2.98
C HIS A 136 22.19 8.08 -2.77
N TYR A 137 23.11 8.78 -2.08
CA TYR A 137 24.41 8.24 -1.69
C TYR A 137 24.26 7.54 -0.34
N TYR A 138 24.57 6.24 -0.30
CA TYR A 138 24.52 5.45 0.90
C TYR A 138 25.92 5.18 1.46
N LEU A 139 26.06 5.25 2.77
CA LEU A 139 27.27 4.82 3.48
C LEU A 139 27.17 3.33 3.82
N ALA A 140 28.34 2.69 3.96
CA ALA A 140 28.37 1.32 4.46
C ALA A 140 27.72 1.24 5.86
N GLY A 141 26.84 0.27 6.07
CA GLY A 141 26.07 0.09 7.30
C GLY A 141 24.69 0.74 7.30
N GLU A 142 24.39 1.64 6.35
CA GLU A 142 23.04 2.21 6.25
C GLU A 142 22.03 1.17 5.78
N LYS A 143 20.82 1.25 6.35
CA LYS A 143 19.72 0.36 6.03
C LYS A 143 18.73 1.05 5.13
N VAL A 144 18.20 0.30 4.17
CA VAL A 144 17.16 0.76 3.27
C VAL A 144 16.06 -0.27 3.14
N PHE A 145 14.85 0.22 2.94
CA PHE A 145 13.71 -0.62 2.61
C PHE A 145 13.52 -0.67 1.08
N PHE A 146 13.40 -1.87 0.55
CA PHE A 146 13.14 -2.09 -0.88
C PHE A 146 12.37 -3.39 -1.09
N LYS A 147 11.26 -3.34 -1.79
CA LYS A 147 10.40 -4.50 -2.12
C LYS A 147 10.10 -5.40 -0.91
N ASN A 148 9.59 -4.80 0.15
CA ASN A 148 9.20 -5.48 1.39
C ASN A 148 10.35 -6.21 2.13
N LYS A 149 11.59 -5.81 1.85
CA LYS A 149 12.79 -6.29 2.54
C LYS A 149 13.64 -5.12 2.99
N VAL A 150 14.35 -5.30 4.09
CA VAL A 150 15.38 -4.37 4.57
C VAL A 150 16.75 -4.90 4.15
N TYR A 151 17.54 -4.06 3.54
CA TYR A 151 18.91 -4.32 3.10
C TYR A 151 19.88 -3.41 3.81
N THR A 152 21.07 -3.93 4.09
CA THR A 152 22.17 -3.14 4.67
C THR A 152 23.23 -2.90 3.61
N ALA A 153 23.66 -1.67 3.41
CA ALA A 153 24.74 -1.32 2.51
C ALA A 153 26.06 -1.91 3.03
N LEU A 154 26.71 -2.76 2.26
CA LEU A 154 28.01 -3.35 2.58
C LEU A 154 29.18 -2.44 2.18
N LYS A 155 28.94 -1.60 1.19
CA LYS A 155 29.92 -0.66 0.63
C LYS A 155 29.25 0.69 0.38
N PRO A 156 30.02 1.81 0.40
CA PRO A 156 29.48 3.11 0.00
C PRO A 156 28.90 3.06 -1.42
N SER A 157 27.78 3.72 -1.63
CA SER A 157 27.04 3.78 -2.89
C SER A 157 26.59 5.23 -3.13
N PRO A 158 26.56 5.79 -4.34
CA PRO A 158 26.70 5.09 -5.61
C PRO A 158 28.12 4.61 -5.84
N ILE A 159 28.21 3.49 -6.52
CA ILE A 159 29.50 2.96 -6.95
C ILE A 159 30.02 3.89 -8.02
N ILE A 160 31.08 4.57 -7.69
CA ILE A 160 31.92 5.24 -8.69
C ILE A 160 32.78 4.13 -9.23
N ASP A 161 32.51 3.67 -10.47
CA ASP A 161 33.47 2.82 -11.17
C ASP A 161 34.81 3.55 -11.16
N GLN A 162 35.85 2.90 -10.67
CA GLN A 162 37.17 3.54 -10.54
C GLN A 162 37.69 4.05 -11.88
N GLN A 163 37.23 3.50 -13.01
CA GLN A 163 37.57 4.02 -14.34
C GLN A 163 36.84 5.31 -14.70
N THR A 164 35.68 5.58 -14.14
CA THR A 164 34.91 6.80 -14.38
C THR A 164 35.12 7.85 -13.34
N SER A 165 35.75 7.57 -12.21
CA SER A 165 36.07 8.54 -11.14
C SER A 165 36.96 9.68 -11.64
N ILE A 166 37.73 9.50 -12.69
CA ILE A 166 38.56 10.54 -13.33
C ILE A 166 37.71 11.57 -14.08
N GLN A 167 36.49 11.25 -14.48
CA GLN A 167 35.63 12.14 -15.26
C GLN A 167 34.63 12.96 -14.42
N TYR A 168 34.44 12.62 -13.18
CA TYR A 168 33.57 13.37 -12.27
C TYR A 168 34.34 14.39 -11.46
N SER A 169 34.84 15.41 -12.17
CA SER A 169 35.33 16.64 -11.54
C SER A 169 34.22 17.23 -10.68
N THR A 170 34.59 17.59 -9.50
CA THR A 170 33.95 18.01 -8.29
C THR A 170 32.74 18.97 -8.34
N THR A 171 32.29 19.44 -9.51
CA THR A 171 31.32 20.52 -9.59
C THR A 171 29.98 20.12 -10.31
N ASN A 172 29.93 19.04 -11.10
CA ASN A 172 28.73 18.68 -11.86
C ASN A 172 28.53 17.17 -12.02
N ALA A 173 29.01 16.37 -11.10
CA ALA A 173 28.85 14.92 -11.18
C ALA A 173 27.37 14.53 -10.97
N ILE A 174 26.73 14.06 -12.02
CA ILE A 174 25.47 13.34 -11.89
C ILE A 174 25.84 11.99 -11.26
N PRO A 175 25.38 11.70 -10.03
CA PRO A 175 25.70 10.42 -9.40
C PRO A 175 25.22 9.29 -10.31
N LEU A 176 26.08 8.28 -10.50
CA LEU A 176 25.64 7.05 -11.17
C LEU A 176 24.52 6.43 -10.35
N PRO A 177 23.48 5.86 -11.00
CA PRO A 177 22.42 5.22 -10.27
C PRO A 177 22.98 4.06 -9.44
N ASN A 178 22.55 3.95 -8.21
CA ASN A 178 22.88 2.85 -7.31
C ASN A 178 22.57 1.48 -7.91
N VAL A 179 23.31 0.47 -7.50
CA VAL A 179 22.91 -0.92 -7.69
C VAL A 179 21.69 -1.18 -6.80
N PHE A 180 20.64 -1.74 -7.40
CA PHE A 180 19.43 -2.06 -6.65
C PHE A 180 19.71 -3.10 -5.56
N PRO A 181 19.16 -2.93 -4.37
CA PRO A 181 19.22 -3.95 -3.34
C PRO A 181 18.29 -5.11 -3.74
N ASP A 182 18.87 -6.13 -4.32
CA ASP A 182 18.19 -7.36 -4.72
C ASP A 182 19.08 -8.57 -4.43
N ASP A 183 18.56 -9.78 -4.62
CA ASP A 183 19.27 -11.02 -4.39
C ASP A 183 20.12 -11.44 -5.62
N SER A 184 20.35 -10.55 -6.58
CA SER A 184 21.25 -10.75 -7.70
C SER A 184 22.73 -10.73 -7.26
N ILE A 185 23.62 -11.29 -8.07
CA ILE A 185 25.07 -11.30 -7.78
C ILE A 185 25.60 -9.88 -7.58
N ASN A 186 25.12 -8.93 -8.38
CA ASN A 186 25.52 -7.52 -8.24
C ASN A 186 24.90 -6.88 -7.00
N GLY A 187 23.61 -7.14 -6.73
CA GLY A 187 22.93 -6.68 -5.52
C GLY A 187 23.65 -7.15 -4.27
N LEU A 188 23.93 -8.44 -4.13
CA LEU A 188 24.62 -9.03 -2.98
C LEU A 188 26.06 -8.55 -2.80
N THR A 189 26.72 -8.03 -3.85
CA THR A 189 28.06 -7.45 -3.74
C THR A 189 28.08 -6.13 -2.98
N TYR A 190 27.01 -5.37 -3.04
CA TYR A 190 26.90 -4.02 -2.46
C TYR A 190 25.91 -3.94 -1.31
N TRP A 191 24.94 -4.84 -1.27
CA TRP A 191 23.94 -4.93 -0.24
C TRP A 191 24.02 -6.29 0.44
N GLY A 192 23.75 -6.32 1.74
CA GLY A 192 23.57 -7.59 2.44
C GLY A 192 22.32 -8.33 1.95
N VAL A 193 22.17 -9.58 2.37
CA VAL A 193 20.96 -10.36 2.09
C VAL A 193 19.75 -9.62 2.65
N GLY A 194 18.72 -9.44 1.81
CA GLY A 194 17.50 -8.74 2.22
C GLY A 194 16.70 -9.56 3.24
N THR A 195 16.40 -8.97 4.39
CA THR A 195 15.52 -9.55 5.40
C THR A 195 14.09 -9.05 5.19
N PRO A 196 13.08 -9.94 5.11
CA PRO A 196 11.69 -9.50 5.03
C PRO A 196 11.34 -8.58 6.20
N TYR A 197 10.71 -7.45 5.91
CA TYR A 197 10.19 -6.56 6.93
C TYR A 197 8.77 -6.96 7.31
N ALA A 198 8.53 -7.08 8.59
CA ALA A 198 7.18 -7.25 9.11
C ALA A 198 7.09 -6.67 10.53
N VAL A 199 5.96 -6.06 10.85
CA VAL A 199 5.59 -5.78 12.23
C VAL A 199 5.25 -7.11 12.89
N ALA A 200 5.95 -7.43 13.97
CA ALA A 200 5.81 -8.73 14.64
C ALA A 200 4.40 -8.93 15.22
N ALA A 201 3.97 -10.18 15.30
CA ALA A 201 2.78 -10.54 16.07
C ALA A 201 2.88 -10.03 17.52
N GLY A 202 1.76 -9.60 18.09
CA GLY A 202 1.70 -8.99 19.43
C GLY A 202 2.04 -7.50 19.49
N THR A 203 2.48 -6.88 18.38
CA THR A 203 2.73 -5.43 18.33
C THR A 203 1.39 -4.70 18.20
N LEU A 204 0.98 -4.01 19.26
CA LEU A 204 -0.31 -3.29 19.28
C LEU A 204 -0.29 -2.02 18.44
N PRO A 205 -1.44 -1.54 17.94
CA PRO A 205 -1.57 -0.28 17.20
C PRO A 205 -1.15 0.96 18.00
N THR A 206 -0.91 0.85 19.29
CA THR A 206 -0.35 1.90 20.15
C THR A 206 1.18 2.01 20.07
N ASP A 207 1.85 1.04 19.46
CA ASP A 207 3.30 1.04 19.26
C ASP A 207 3.71 2.01 18.14
N THR A 208 4.97 2.49 18.20
CA THR A 208 5.55 3.41 17.20
C THR A 208 5.70 2.82 15.79
N LEU A 209 5.62 1.49 15.67
CA LEU A 209 5.61 0.79 14.38
C LEU A 209 4.28 0.91 13.64
N TRP A 210 3.27 1.51 14.27
CA TRP A 210 2.00 1.80 13.67
C TRP A 210 1.76 3.30 13.58
N THR A 211 1.39 3.78 12.41
CA THR A 211 0.95 5.17 12.22
C THR A 211 -0.55 5.20 12.05
N LYS A 212 -1.21 6.02 12.86
CA LYS A 212 -2.66 6.23 12.73
C LYS A 212 -2.97 7.03 11.47
N GLY A 213 -3.82 6.48 10.62
CA GLY A 213 -4.28 7.11 9.39
C GLY A 213 -4.58 6.11 8.29
N ASP A 214 -5.03 6.65 7.16
CA ASP A 214 -5.25 5.90 5.91
C ASP A 214 -4.11 6.24 4.95
N ASN A 215 -3.32 5.25 4.55
CA ASN A 215 -2.21 5.42 3.61
C ASN A 215 -2.60 5.22 2.15
N ARG A 216 -3.88 4.91 1.88
CA ARG A 216 -4.39 4.78 0.51
C ARG A 216 -4.58 6.14 -0.14
N SER A 217 -4.40 6.22 -1.45
CA SER A 217 -4.76 7.41 -2.21
C SER A 217 -6.28 7.66 -2.17
N ILE A 218 -6.71 8.72 -1.45
CA ILE A 218 -8.13 9.05 -1.29
C ILE A 218 -8.81 9.29 -2.65
N GLN A 219 -8.10 9.91 -3.59
CA GLN A 219 -8.64 10.13 -4.93
C GLN A 219 -8.88 8.81 -5.67
N LEU A 220 -7.93 7.88 -5.57
CA LEU A 220 -8.06 6.56 -6.18
C LEU A 220 -9.23 5.78 -5.55
N VAL A 221 -9.34 5.79 -4.22
CA VAL A 221 -10.47 5.16 -3.50
C VAL A 221 -11.81 5.64 -4.08
N TYR A 222 -11.98 6.95 -4.29
CA TYR A 222 -13.23 7.48 -4.86
C TYR A 222 -13.50 7.01 -6.28
N LYS A 223 -12.45 6.96 -7.12
CA LYS A 223 -12.59 6.49 -8.50
C LYS A 223 -12.98 5.02 -8.54
N ILE A 224 -12.38 4.20 -7.68
CA ILE A 224 -12.73 2.78 -7.60
C ILE A 224 -14.15 2.58 -7.07
N VAL A 225 -14.60 3.38 -6.09
CA VAL A 225 -15.99 3.34 -5.62
C VAL A 225 -16.97 3.69 -6.75
N ASP A 226 -16.67 4.70 -7.57
CA ASP A 226 -17.54 5.08 -8.69
C ASP A 226 -17.61 3.98 -9.76
N ILE A 227 -16.48 3.33 -10.08
CA ILE A 227 -16.43 2.16 -10.97
C ILE A 227 -17.22 1.00 -10.37
N CYS A 228 -17.01 0.69 -9.09
CA CYS A 228 -17.71 -0.40 -8.40
C CYS A 228 -19.23 -0.19 -8.40
N LEU A 229 -19.70 1.02 -8.07
CA LEU A 229 -21.14 1.33 -8.09
C LEU A 229 -21.75 1.21 -9.49
N PHE A 230 -21.00 1.61 -10.53
CA PHE A 230 -21.43 1.36 -11.92
C PHE A 230 -21.54 -0.14 -12.21
N ASN A 231 -20.54 -0.94 -11.84
CA ASN A 231 -20.53 -2.39 -12.02
C ASN A 231 -21.71 -3.08 -11.30
N ILE A 232 -22.01 -2.65 -10.07
CA ILE A 232 -23.17 -3.14 -9.32
C ILE A 232 -24.48 -2.86 -10.10
N HIS A 233 -24.69 -1.61 -10.52
CA HIS A 233 -25.90 -1.24 -11.25
C HIS A 233 -25.99 -1.91 -12.61
N SER A 234 -24.91 -2.05 -13.35
CA SER A 234 -24.88 -2.73 -14.66
C SER A 234 -25.24 -4.21 -14.56
N ARG A 235 -24.87 -4.85 -13.45
CA ARG A 235 -25.16 -6.27 -13.19
C ARG A 235 -26.61 -6.49 -12.79
N ILE A 236 -27.17 -5.63 -11.95
CA ILE A 236 -28.53 -5.82 -11.38
C ILE A 236 -29.61 -5.29 -12.32
N ALA A 237 -29.39 -4.14 -12.92
CA ALA A 237 -30.37 -3.46 -13.77
C ALA A 237 -29.73 -2.84 -15.02
N PRO A 238 -29.21 -3.65 -15.98
CA PRO A 238 -28.42 -3.17 -17.10
C PRO A 238 -29.15 -2.19 -18.01
N LYS A 239 -30.49 -2.26 -18.05
CA LYS A 239 -31.32 -1.36 -18.85
C LYS A 239 -31.72 -0.06 -18.13
N ASN A 240 -31.41 0.05 -16.85
CA ASN A 240 -31.86 1.17 -16.01
C ASN A 240 -30.72 1.67 -15.09
N ILE A 241 -29.55 1.90 -15.68
CA ILE A 241 -28.41 2.49 -14.94
C ILE A 241 -28.67 4.00 -14.80
N PRO A 242 -28.63 4.57 -13.58
CA PRO A 242 -28.78 6.01 -13.40
C PRO A 242 -27.72 6.79 -14.17
N GLN A 243 -28.11 7.85 -14.90
CA GLN A 243 -27.18 8.68 -15.67
C GLN A 243 -25.98 9.16 -14.85
N LEU A 244 -26.21 9.58 -13.61
CA LEU A 244 -25.15 9.98 -12.69
C LEU A 244 -24.06 8.90 -12.52
N ARG A 245 -24.43 7.61 -12.51
CA ARG A 245 -23.47 6.51 -12.35
C ARG A 245 -22.65 6.31 -13.63
N MET A 246 -23.25 6.48 -14.80
CA MET A 246 -22.54 6.45 -16.08
C MET A 246 -21.55 7.60 -16.19
N ASP A 247 -21.96 8.82 -15.83
CA ASP A 247 -21.12 10.01 -15.90
C ASP A 247 -19.92 9.90 -14.93
N ARG A 248 -20.15 9.42 -13.70
CA ARG A 248 -19.09 9.20 -12.71
C ARG A 248 -18.12 8.11 -13.13
N TYR A 249 -18.61 7.02 -13.69
CA TYR A 249 -17.77 5.96 -14.27
C TYR A 249 -16.88 6.53 -15.38
N ALA A 250 -17.47 7.25 -16.35
CA ALA A 250 -16.70 7.87 -17.43
C ALA A 250 -15.64 8.85 -16.89
N ALA A 251 -15.98 9.65 -15.87
CA ALA A 251 -15.02 10.56 -15.22
C ALA A 251 -13.93 9.80 -14.43
N ALA A 252 -14.23 8.63 -13.86
CA ALA A 252 -13.24 7.80 -13.19
C ALA A 252 -12.25 7.20 -14.20
N ILE A 253 -12.73 6.65 -15.30
CA ILE A 253 -11.88 6.11 -16.38
C ILE A 253 -11.01 7.21 -17.01
N ALA A 254 -11.57 8.38 -17.29
CA ALA A 254 -10.80 9.51 -17.81
C ALA A 254 -9.67 9.93 -16.85
N TRP A 255 -9.94 9.92 -15.54
CA TRP A 255 -8.92 10.21 -14.54
C TRP A 255 -7.80 9.15 -14.54
N LEU A 256 -8.15 7.86 -14.64
CA LEU A 256 -7.17 6.77 -14.73
C LEU A 256 -6.31 6.88 -16.00
N ASP A 257 -6.89 7.26 -17.14
CA ASP A 257 -6.15 7.52 -18.39
C ASP A 257 -5.17 8.68 -18.23
N MET A 258 -5.60 9.80 -17.65
CA MET A 258 -4.71 10.94 -17.36
C MET A 258 -3.58 10.57 -16.39
N ALA A 259 -3.86 9.76 -15.36
CA ALA A 259 -2.85 9.26 -14.45
C ALA A 259 -1.83 8.36 -15.16
N LYS A 260 -2.30 7.44 -16.02
CA LYS A 260 -1.46 6.59 -16.87
C LYS A 260 -0.57 7.43 -17.80
N ALA A 261 -1.13 8.42 -18.48
CA ALA A 261 -0.41 9.33 -19.37
C ALA A 261 0.59 10.24 -18.62
N GLY A 262 0.38 10.44 -17.31
CA GLY A 262 1.20 11.34 -16.50
C GLY A 262 0.81 12.80 -16.60
N GLU A 263 -0.37 13.09 -17.12
CA GLU A 263 -0.94 14.44 -17.21
C GLU A 263 -1.36 14.97 -15.84
N ILE A 264 -1.63 14.07 -14.91
CA ILE A 264 -1.91 14.38 -13.52
C ILE A 264 -0.93 13.67 -12.60
N THR A 265 -0.61 14.32 -11.48
CA THR A 265 0.15 13.69 -10.41
C THR A 265 -0.83 13.02 -9.45
N ALA A 266 -0.97 11.71 -9.56
CA ALA A 266 -1.74 10.94 -8.57
C ALA A 266 -0.87 10.71 -7.33
N ASP A 267 -1.49 10.80 -6.16
CA ASP A 267 -0.86 10.49 -4.87
C ASP A 267 -0.79 8.96 -4.69
N ILE A 268 0.02 8.33 -5.52
CA ILE A 268 0.24 6.88 -5.57
C ILE A 268 1.75 6.66 -5.69
N PRO A 269 2.33 5.71 -4.96
CA PRO A 269 3.74 5.40 -5.06
C PRO A 269 4.16 5.09 -6.50
N LEU A 270 5.25 5.69 -6.95
CA LEU A 270 5.78 5.40 -8.29
C LEU A 270 6.48 4.05 -8.30
N ARG A 271 6.28 3.32 -9.39
CA ARG A 271 6.98 2.06 -9.59
C ARG A 271 8.48 2.30 -9.68
N GLN A 272 9.24 1.61 -8.85
CA GLN A 272 10.69 1.64 -8.93
C GLN A 272 11.15 1.09 -10.30
N PRO A 273 12.11 1.76 -10.96
CA PRO A 273 12.61 1.29 -12.25
C PRO A 273 13.20 -0.11 -12.10
N LYS A 274 12.82 -1.01 -13.00
CA LYS A 274 13.47 -2.34 -13.07
C LYS A 274 14.90 -2.14 -13.54
N GLN A 275 15.84 -2.80 -12.88
CA GLN A 275 17.22 -2.90 -13.37
C GLN A 275 17.21 -3.78 -14.64
N GLY A 276 17.04 -3.14 -15.79
CA GLY A 276 17.13 -3.80 -17.09
C GLY A 276 18.55 -3.73 -17.61
N ALA A 277 18.97 -4.72 -18.39
CA ALA A 277 20.20 -4.63 -19.15
C ALA A 277 20.14 -3.37 -20.04
N ARG A 278 20.98 -2.38 -19.75
CA ARG A 278 21.12 -1.23 -20.63
C ARG A 278 21.76 -1.69 -21.92
N MET A 279 21.00 -1.82 -23.00
CA MET A 279 21.60 -1.87 -24.32
C MET A 279 22.27 -0.51 -24.57
N ARG A 280 23.57 -0.46 -24.41
CA ARG A 280 24.38 0.66 -24.94
C ARG A 280 24.50 0.44 -26.44
N TRP A 281 23.73 1.18 -27.20
CA TRP A 281 24.03 1.37 -28.61
C TRP A 281 25.22 2.33 -28.67
N SER A 282 26.45 1.78 -28.65
CA SER A 282 27.62 2.55 -29.06
C SER A 282 27.70 2.41 -30.56
N SER A 283 27.34 3.46 -31.28
CA SER A 283 27.82 3.59 -32.66
C SER A 283 29.34 3.79 -32.55
N GLN A 284 30.12 2.83 -32.99
CA GLN A 284 31.53 3.08 -33.24
C GLN A 284 31.63 4.23 -34.25
N PRO A 285 32.46 5.25 -34.00
CA PRO A 285 32.70 6.27 -35.00
C PRO A 285 33.22 5.56 -36.27
N ARG A 286 32.62 5.89 -37.42
CA ARG A 286 33.11 5.41 -38.72
C ARG A 286 34.59 5.70 -38.80
N ASN A 287 35.41 4.67 -39.01
CA ASN A 287 36.79 4.86 -39.43
C ASN A 287 36.74 5.69 -40.74
N ILE A 288 37.12 6.94 -40.67
CA ILE A 288 37.38 7.76 -41.82
C ILE A 288 38.73 7.26 -42.32
N ASN A 289 38.68 6.39 -43.33
CA ASN A 289 39.90 6.07 -44.08
C ASN A 289 40.32 7.36 -44.80
N ASN A 290 41.34 8.02 -44.30
CA ASN A 290 42.06 9.01 -45.06
C ASN A 290 42.90 8.28 -46.09
N TYR A 291 42.55 8.41 -47.36
CA TYR A 291 43.41 8.14 -48.47
C TYR A 291 44.27 9.37 -48.74
#